data_d7404f31ebb524bb1322be251a6a5923
#
_entry.id   d7404f31ebb524bb1322be251a6a5923
#
_cell.length_a   1.000
_cell.length_b   1.000
_cell.length_c   1.000
_cell.angle_alpha   90.00
_cell.angle_beta   90.00
_cell.angle_gamma   90.00
#
_symmetry.space_group_name_H-M   'P 1'
#
loop_
_entity.id
_entity.type
_entity.pdbx_description
1 polymer ?
#
loop_
_entity_poly.entity_id
_entity_poly.type
_entity_poly.pdbx_seq_one_letter_code
_entity_poly.pdbx_strand_id
1 'polypeptide(L)'
;MDFITKKLDFSNQTIKEMKLNSKNFYNLIKKRRSVRDFKKENINFDIIKNAVLAAGTAPNGANLQPWHFVIIKNKSIKKKIRFAAEIEEADFYENKAPKEWLEALKP
;
A
#
# COMPACT_ATOMS: atom_id res chain seq x y z
N MET A 1 25.25 16.00 -16.66
CA MET A 1 24.56 15.12 -15.69
C MET A 1 24.79 13.68 -16.15
N ASP A 2 25.53 12.89 -15.40
CA ASP A 2 25.83 11.52 -15.78
C ASP A 2 24.66 10.63 -15.40
N PHE A 3 24.00 10.06 -16.38
CA PHE A 3 22.90 9.11 -16.16
C PHE A 3 23.50 7.74 -15.83
N ILE A 4 23.20 7.24 -14.62
CA ILE A 4 23.54 5.88 -14.27
C ILE A 4 22.51 4.94 -14.91
N THR A 5 22.95 4.20 -15.92
CA THR A 5 22.12 3.19 -16.57
C THR A 5 22.43 1.82 -16.02
N LYS A 6 21.42 0.97 -15.90
CA LYS A 6 21.55 -0.42 -15.49
C LYS A 6 20.98 -1.31 -16.60
N LYS A 7 21.70 -2.38 -16.94
CA LYS A 7 21.19 -3.36 -17.89
C LYS A 7 19.88 -3.95 -17.41
N LEU A 8 18.88 -3.97 -18.28
CA LEU A 8 17.60 -4.61 -17.98
C LEU A 8 17.82 -6.12 -17.78
N ASP A 9 17.44 -6.63 -16.63
CA ASP A 9 17.37 -8.07 -16.35
C ASP A 9 16.06 -8.59 -16.94
N PHE A 10 16.15 -9.08 -18.16
CA PHE A 10 15.02 -9.57 -18.92
C PHE A 10 15.33 -10.95 -19.49
N SER A 11 14.45 -11.91 -19.22
CA SER A 11 14.47 -13.23 -19.82
C SER A 11 13.27 -13.42 -20.74
N ASN A 12 13.52 -13.94 -21.94
CA ASN A 12 12.45 -14.33 -22.85
C ASN A 12 11.67 -15.49 -22.23
N GLN A 13 10.36 -15.39 -22.26
CA GLN A 13 9.46 -16.43 -21.78
C GLN A 13 8.69 -17.03 -22.96
N THR A 14 8.43 -18.32 -22.90
CA THR A 14 7.52 -18.98 -23.83
C THR A 14 6.07 -18.58 -23.54
N ILE A 15 5.19 -18.73 -24.51
CA ILE A 15 3.73 -18.49 -24.32
C ILE A 15 3.17 -19.30 -23.15
N LYS A 16 3.67 -20.54 -22.97
CA LYS A 16 3.25 -21.42 -21.87
C LYS A 16 3.63 -20.82 -20.50
N GLU A 17 4.86 -20.33 -20.38
CA GLU A 17 5.34 -19.67 -19.14
C GLU A 17 4.59 -18.36 -18.87
N MET A 18 4.34 -17.54 -19.89
CA MET A 18 3.56 -16.31 -19.75
C MET A 18 2.15 -16.59 -19.22
N LYS A 19 1.47 -17.61 -19.80
CA LYS A 19 0.14 -18.03 -19.35
C LYS A 19 0.14 -18.52 -17.90
N LEU A 20 1.16 -19.30 -17.51
CA LEU A 20 1.31 -19.79 -16.14
C LEU A 20 1.55 -18.65 -15.15
N ASN A 21 2.49 -17.76 -15.47
CA ASN A 21 2.86 -16.64 -14.63
C ASN A 21 1.69 -15.65 -14.44
N SER A 22 0.96 -15.32 -15.51
CA SER A 22 -0.22 -14.47 -15.43
C SER A 22 -1.32 -15.10 -14.57
N LYS A 23 -1.54 -16.39 -14.70
CA LYS A 23 -2.51 -17.13 -13.86
C LYS A 23 -2.10 -17.15 -12.39
N ASN A 24 -0.81 -17.37 -12.11
CA ASN A 24 -0.28 -17.34 -10.74
C ASN A 24 -0.42 -15.95 -10.11
N PHE A 25 -0.09 -14.91 -10.85
CA PHE A 25 -0.29 -13.53 -10.41
C PHE A 25 -1.76 -13.22 -10.12
N TYR A 26 -2.68 -13.57 -11.01
CA TYR A 26 -4.12 -13.43 -10.78
C TYR A 26 -4.57 -14.17 -9.53
N ASN A 27 -4.13 -15.42 -9.35
CA ASN A 27 -4.47 -16.23 -8.18
C ASN A 27 -3.92 -15.65 -6.87
N LEU A 28 -2.78 -14.94 -6.92
CA LEU A 28 -2.23 -14.22 -5.78
C LEU A 28 -3.08 -12.98 -5.46
N ILE A 29 -3.30 -12.13 -6.44
CA ILE A 29 -3.99 -10.84 -6.26
C ILE A 29 -5.44 -11.01 -5.84
N LYS A 30 -6.17 -12.01 -6.37
CA LYS A 30 -7.56 -12.25 -6.00
C LYS A 30 -7.78 -12.65 -4.53
N LYS A 31 -6.69 -13.04 -3.82
CA LYS A 31 -6.76 -13.32 -2.37
C LYS A 31 -6.77 -12.05 -1.52
N ARG A 32 -6.43 -10.89 -2.12
CA ARG A 32 -6.45 -9.62 -1.39
C ARG A 32 -7.86 -9.33 -0.86
N ARG A 33 -7.94 -8.90 0.40
CA ARG A 33 -9.17 -8.42 1.04
C ARG A 33 -8.89 -7.10 1.77
N SER A 34 -9.93 -6.30 1.96
CA SER A 34 -9.90 -5.17 2.87
C SER A 34 -10.01 -5.71 4.29
N VAL A 35 -8.85 -5.81 4.96
CA VAL A 35 -8.80 -6.27 6.36
C VAL A 35 -8.86 -5.06 7.27
N ARG A 36 -9.77 -5.07 8.24
CA ARG A 36 -9.98 -3.99 9.22
C ARG A 36 -9.70 -4.42 10.66
N ASP A 37 -9.75 -5.73 10.92
CA ASP A 37 -9.43 -6.32 12.21
C ASP A 37 -8.02 -6.89 12.20
N PHE A 38 -7.19 -6.43 13.13
CA PHE A 38 -5.78 -6.81 13.19
C PHE A 38 -5.45 -7.46 14.52
N LYS A 39 -4.60 -8.47 14.48
CA LYS A 39 -4.03 -9.06 15.68
C LYS A 39 -3.10 -8.07 16.39
N LYS A 40 -2.95 -8.24 17.72
CA LYS A 40 -2.05 -7.41 18.55
C LYS A 40 -0.59 -7.88 18.52
N GLU A 41 -0.26 -8.81 17.63
CA GLU A 41 1.10 -9.36 17.49
C GLU A 41 2.06 -8.35 16.86
N ASN A 42 3.32 -8.43 17.26
CA ASN A 42 4.36 -7.62 16.63
C ASN A 42 4.73 -8.21 15.26
N ILE A 43 4.86 -7.35 14.27
CA ILE A 43 5.34 -7.74 12.93
C ILE A 43 6.86 -7.67 12.94
N ASN A 44 7.50 -8.69 12.34
CA ASN A 44 8.94 -8.66 12.10
C ASN A 44 9.29 -7.48 11.19
N PHE A 45 10.33 -6.74 11.56
CA PHE A 45 10.72 -5.51 10.86
C PHE A 45 11.13 -5.76 9.41
N ASP A 46 11.74 -6.90 9.09
CA ASP A 46 12.15 -7.22 7.72
C ASP A 46 10.95 -7.35 6.77
N ILE A 47 9.80 -7.80 7.28
CA ILE A 47 8.55 -7.85 6.49
C ILE A 47 8.12 -6.42 6.10
N ILE A 48 8.16 -5.50 7.06
CA ILE A 48 7.82 -4.09 6.82
C ILE A 48 8.82 -3.45 5.86
N LYS A 49 10.11 -3.71 6.08
CA LYS A 49 11.18 -3.24 5.20
C LYS A 49 10.97 -3.69 3.76
N ASN A 50 10.67 -4.98 3.53
CA ASN A 50 10.43 -5.50 2.20
C ASN A 50 9.18 -4.88 1.54
N ALA A 51 8.12 -4.61 2.31
CA ALA A 51 6.94 -3.92 1.80
C ALA A 51 7.26 -2.49 1.35
N VAL A 52 8.07 -1.75 2.13
CA VAL A 52 8.53 -0.40 1.77
C VAL A 52 9.44 -0.44 0.54
N LEU A 53 10.38 -1.39 0.47
CA LEU A 53 11.23 -1.57 -0.70
C LEU A 53 10.39 -1.89 -1.97
N ALA A 54 9.39 -2.75 -1.85
CA ALA A 54 8.47 -3.05 -2.95
C ALA A 54 7.71 -1.79 -3.41
N ALA A 55 7.18 -1.00 -2.49
CA ALA A 55 6.53 0.28 -2.81
C ALA A 55 7.49 1.27 -3.49
N GLY A 56 8.76 1.29 -3.08
CA GLY A 56 9.81 2.13 -3.67
C GLY A 56 10.20 1.76 -5.11
N THR A 57 9.75 0.61 -5.62
CA THR A 57 9.96 0.24 -7.03
C THR A 57 8.96 0.87 -8.00
N ALA A 58 7.97 1.62 -7.51
CA ALA A 58 6.97 2.25 -8.35
C ALA A 58 7.61 3.20 -9.38
N PRO A 59 7.10 3.25 -10.62
CA PRO A 59 7.60 4.20 -11.60
C PRO A 59 7.21 5.63 -11.20
N ASN A 60 8.09 6.59 -11.53
CA ASN A 60 7.83 8.01 -11.31
C ASN A 60 8.57 8.86 -12.33
N GLY A 61 8.15 10.13 -12.49
CA GLY A 61 8.74 11.06 -13.44
C GLY A 61 10.25 11.19 -13.25
N ALA A 62 11.02 10.97 -14.32
CA ALA A 62 12.47 11.03 -14.35
C ALA A 62 13.20 10.21 -13.27
N ASN A 63 12.53 9.20 -12.70
CA ASN A 63 13.02 8.39 -11.59
C ASN A 63 13.50 9.23 -10.38
N LEU A 64 12.83 10.31 -10.10
CA LEU A 64 13.16 11.23 -9.00
C LEU A 64 12.88 10.64 -7.62
N GLN A 65 12.09 9.57 -7.54
CA GLN A 65 11.72 8.86 -6.31
C GLN A 65 11.27 9.82 -5.18
N PRO A 66 10.20 10.61 -5.38
CA PRO A 66 9.84 11.73 -4.51
C PRO A 66 9.19 11.30 -3.18
N TRP A 67 9.02 10.01 -2.96
CA TRP A 67 8.40 9.49 -1.75
C TRP A 67 9.33 9.50 -0.55
N HIS A 68 8.72 9.64 0.60
CA HIS A 68 9.36 9.48 1.89
C HIS A 68 8.51 8.54 2.75
N PHE A 69 9.08 7.44 3.22
CA PHE A 69 8.38 6.45 4.03
C PHE A 69 8.73 6.62 5.51
N VAL A 70 7.71 6.76 6.35
CA VAL A 70 7.86 6.83 7.80
C VAL A 70 7.22 5.61 8.43
N ILE A 71 7.99 4.82 9.17
CA ILE A 71 7.52 3.64 9.88
C ILE A 71 7.29 3.99 11.35
N ILE A 72 6.05 3.89 11.81
CA ILE A 72 5.66 4.25 13.17
C ILE A 72 5.43 2.97 13.98
N LYS A 73 6.29 2.72 14.95
CA LYS A 73 6.21 1.59 15.89
C LYS A 73 5.69 1.99 17.27
N ASN A 74 5.91 3.23 17.66
CA ASN A 74 5.57 3.73 19.00
C ASN A 74 4.05 3.76 19.19
N LYS A 75 3.56 3.05 20.22
CA LYS A 75 2.11 2.96 20.54
C LYS A 75 1.47 4.31 20.90
N SER A 76 2.23 5.18 21.57
CA SER A 76 1.74 6.51 21.94
C SER A 76 1.55 7.40 20.70
N ILE A 77 2.49 7.35 19.75
CA ILE A 77 2.36 8.08 18.48
C ILE A 77 1.18 7.54 17.67
N LYS A 78 1.01 6.21 17.59
CA LYS A 78 -0.13 5.60 16.91
C LYS A 78 -1.48 6.06 17.49
N LYS A 79 -1.58 6.18 18.84
CA LYS A 79 -2.78 6.71 19.48
C LYS A 79 -3.05 8.16 19.11
N LYS A 80 -2.02 9.01 19.05
CA LYS A 80 -2.17 10.42 18.64
C LYS A 80 -2.62 10.55 17.18
N ILE A 81 -2.07 9.73 16.28
CA ILE A 81 -2.47 9.69 14.88
C ILE A 81 -3.93 9.26 14.76
N ARG A 82 -4.32 8.18 15.46
CA ARG A 82 -5.70 7.71 15.47
C ARG A 82 -6.66 8.79 15.95
N PHE A 83 -6.35 9.44 17.06
CA PHE A 83 -7.18 10.51 17.61
C PHE A 83 -7.36 11.67 16.62
N ALA A 84 -6.28 12.11 15.97
CA ALA A 84 -6.35 13.16 14.96
C ALA A 84 -7.19 12.73 13.74
N ALA A 85 -7.02 11.48 13.28
CA ALA A 85 -7.79 10.94 12.16
C ALA A 85 -9.29 10.83 12.49
N GLU A 86 -9.65 10.41 13.70
CA GLU A 86 -11.05 10.29 14.16
C GLU A 86 -11.76 11.67 14.21
N ILE A 87 -11.04 12.74 14.54
CA ILE A 87 -11.59 14.12 14.49
C ILE A 87 -11.92 14.52 13.07
N GLU A 88 -10.99 14.30 12.13
CA GLU A 88 -11.19 14.64 10.72
C GLU A 88 -12.29 13.80 10.08
N GLU A 89 -12.35 12.51 10.44
CA GLU A 89 -13.39 11.60 9.96
C GLU A 89 -14.79 12.03 10.46
N ALA A 90 -14.91 12.40 11.71
CA ALA A 90 -16.18 12.91 12.29
C ALA A 90 -16.64 14.19 11.57
N ASP A 91 -15.74 15.16 11.38
CA ASP A 91 -16.04 16.39 10.64
C ASP A 91 -16.44 16.11 9.18
N PHE A 92 -15.78 15.14 8.53
CA PHE A 92 -16.15 14.74 7.17
C PHE A 92 -17.58 14.19 7.12
N TYR A 93 -17.94 13.24 7.99
CA TYR A 93 -19.27 12.63 7.99
C TYR A 93 -20.38 13.58 8.46
N GLU A 94 -20.09 14.49 9.39
CA GLU A 94 -21.08 15.43 9.91
C GLU A 94 -21.32 16.60 8.94
N ASN A 95 -20.28 17.09 8.25
CA ASN A 95 -20.34 18.37 7.57
C ASN A 95 -20.06 18.32 6.06
N LYS A 96 -19.40 17.29 5.56
CA LYS A 96 -18.84 17.27 4.18
C LYS A 96 -19.34 16.10 3.33
N ALA A 97 -19.74 14.99 3.95
CA ALA A 97 -20.13 13.79 3.20
C ALA A 97 -21.46 13.97 2.46
N PRO A 98 -21.56 13.55 1.17
CA PRO A 98 -22.81 13.53 0.46
C PRO A 98 -23.82 12.60 1.14
N LYS A 99 -25.12 12.99 1.13
CA LYS A 99 -26.19 12.20 1.77
C LYS A 99 -26.27 10.77 1.25
N GLU A 100 -26.03 10.58 -0.04
CA GLU A 100 -26.00 9.26 -0.68
C GLU A 100 -24.91 8.35 -0.08
N TRP A 101 -23.76 8.92 0.28
CA TRP A 101 -22.68 8.16 0.94
C TRP A 101 -23.05 7.78 2.37
N LEU A 102 -23.69 8.69 3.09
CA LEU A 102 -24.16 8.43 4.45
C LEU A 102 -25.20 7.31 4.48
N GLU A 103 -26.08 7.25 3.49
CA GLU A 103 -27.07 6.17 3.36
C GLU A 103 -26.44 4.83 2.99
N ALA A 104 -25.46 4.82 2.08
CA ALA A 104 -24.75 3.60 1.66
C ALA A 104 -23.84 3.00 2.76
N LEU A 105 -23.42 3.80 3.74
CA LEU A 105 -22.54 3.38 4.83
C LEU A 105 -23.28 3.07 6.14
N LYS A 106 -24.60 3.20 6.17
CA LYS A 106 -25.41 2.74 7.32
C LYS A 106 -25.26 1.22 7.47
N PRO A 107 -25.03 0.71 8.71
CA PRO A 107 -24.94 -0.71 8.97
C PRO A 107 -26.25 -1.44 8.67
#